data_9909b52620771f2b86c39f158df6803f
#
_entry.id   9909b52620771f2b86c39f158df6803f
#
_cell.length_a   1.000
_cell.length_b   1.000
_cell.length_c   1.000
_cell.angle_alpha   90.00
_cell.angle_beta   90.00
_cell.angle_gamma   90.00
#
_symmetry.space_group_name_H-M   'P 1'
#
loop_
_entity.id
_entity.type
_entity.pdbx_description
1 polymer ?
#
loop_
_entity_poly.entity_id
_entity_poly.type
_entity_poly.pdbx_seq_one_letter_code
_entity_poly.pdbx_strand_id
1 'polypeptide(L)'
;RKVLLMTKMTTEEAFVKVLQMHGIEHAFGIIGSAFMPISDIFPDAGITFWDVAHETNGGLIADGYTRATGKMSMVVAQNGPGITGLVTPIKTAYWNHTPLLVVTPQAANKTMGQGGFQEVEQMNLFKDMVCYQEEVRDPTRVAEVLNRVISKAFRGSAPAQINIPRDMWTQVVDI
;
A
#
# COMPACT_ATOMS: atom_id res chain seq x y z
N ARG A 1 10.33 -22.24 -25.40
CA ARG A 1 9.36 -22.07 -24.30
C ARG A 1 10.15 -21.81 -23.02
N LYS A 2 10.14 -20.59 -22.50
CA LYS A 2 10.59 -20.33 -21.13
C LYS A 2 9.60 -21.03 -20.19
N VAL A 3 10.09 -22.01 -19.45
CA VAL A 3 9.32 -22.60 -18.34
C VAL A 3 9.31 -21.52 -17.26
N LEU A 4 8.15 -20.91 -17.03
CA LEU A 4 7.93 -20.05 -15.87
C LEU A 4 7.92 -20.99 -14.64
N LEU A 5 9.01 -20.98 -13.91
CA LEU A 5 9.07 -21.66 -12.61
C LEU A 5 8.28 -20.81 -11.62
N MET A 6 7.16 -21.33 -11.16
CA MET A 6 6.42 -20.73 -10.04
C MET A 6 7.24 -20.92 -8.76
N THR A 7 7.40 -19.87 -8.00
CA THR A 7 8.13 -19.87 -6.73
C THR A 7 7.17 -19.74 -5.58
N LYS A 8 7.27 -20.65 -4.60
CA LYS A 8 6.52 -20.53 -3.35
C LYS A 8 7.11 -19.42 -2.48
N MET A 9 6.27 -18.55 -2.00
CA MET A 9 6.63 -17.48 -1.07
C MET A 9 5.41 -17.04 -0.27
N THR A 10 5.62 -16.27 0.79
CA THR A 10 4.52 -15.67 1.51
C THR A 10 3.95 -14.49 0.75
N THR A 11 2.72 -14.10 1.06
CA THR A 11 2.07 -12.93 0.43
C THR A 11 2.82 -11.64 0.71
N GLU A 12 3.38 -11.47 1.90
CA GLU A 12 4.22 -10.33 2.26
C GLU A 12 5.53 -10.30 1.47
N GLU A 13 6.18 -11.45 1.26
CA GLU A 13 7.37 -11.54 0.39
C GLU A 13 7.03 -11.17 -1.05
N ALA A 14 5.92 -11.65 -1.57
CA ALA A 14 5.43 -11.31 -2.91
C ALA A 14 5.17 -9.81 -3.04
N PHE A 15 4.51 -9.22 -2.04
CA PHE A 15 4.24 -7.78 -1.99
C PHE A 15 5.53 -6.96 -2.05
N VAL A 16 6.49 -7.27 -1.20
CA VAL A 16 7.77 -6.55 -1.12
C VAL A 16 8.60 -6.73 -2.40
N LYS A 17 8.59 -7.91 -3.02
CA LYS A 17 9.25 -8.12 -4.32
C LYS A 17 8.67 -7.23 -5.41
N VAL A 18 7.38 -7.03 -5.45
CA VAL A 18 6.76 -6.11 -6.42
C VAL A 18 7.18 -4.65 -6.15
N LEU A 19 7.28 -4.24 -4.89
CA LEU A 19 7.81 -2.91 -4.55
C LEU A 19 9.24 -2.73 -5.08
N GLN A 20 10.11 -3.72 -4.86
CA GLN A 20 11.49 -3.71 -5.35
C GLN A 20 11.56 -3.63 -6.88
N MET A 21 10.72 -4.39 -7.59
CA MET A 21 10.66 -4.37 -9.07
C MET A 21 10.30 -2.99 -9.62
N HIS A 22 9.51 -2.22 -8.89
CA HIS A 22 9.13 -0.87 -9.27
C HIS A 22 10.05 0.22 -8.70
N GLY A 23 11.11 -0.14 -7.99
CA GLY A 23 12.06 0.81 -7.42
C GLY A 23 11.50 1.66 -6.29
N ILE A 24 10.52 1.15 -5.56
CA ILE A 24 9.96 1.83 -4.38
C ILE A 24 10.86 1.52 -3.18
N GLU A 25 11.60 2.51 -2.73
CA GLU A 25 12.64 2.37 -1.71
C GLU A 25 12.25 3.04 -0.37
N HIS A 26 11.17 3.80 -0.35
CA HIS A 26 10.75 4.56 0.83
C HIS A 26 9.26 4.41 1.10
N ALA A 27 8.94 4.15 2.36
CA ALA A 27 7.59 4.13 2.90
C ALA A 27 7.47 5.13 4.04
N PHE A 28 6.36 5.84 4.12
CA PHE A 28 6.10 6.85 5.13
C PHE A 28 4.80 6.53 5.86
N GLY A 29 4.81 6.64 7.18
CA GLY A 29 3.60 6.39 7.97
C GLY A 29 3.89 6.12 9.44
N ILE A 30 3.03 5.38 10.08
CA ILE A 30 3.18 4.90 11.46
C ILE A 30 2.91 3.40 11.45
N ILE A 31 3.81 2.62 12.05
CA ILE A 31 3.69 1.16 12.12
C ILE A 31 2.38 0.76 12.81
N GLY A 32 1.71 -0.21 12.23
CA GLY A 32 0.50 -0.78 12.78
C GLY A 32 0.37 -2.28 12.50
N SER A 33 -0.34 -2.98 13.38
CA SER A 33 -0.46 -4.44 13.33
C SER A 33 -1.08 -4.99 12.04
N ALA A 34 -1.87 -4.18 11.35
CA ALA A 34 -2.54 -4.60 10.12
C ALA A 34 -1.61 -4.76 8.91
N PHE A 35 -0.39 -4.22 8.96
CA PHE A 35 0.62 -4.37 7.89
C PHE A 35 2.01 -4.76 8.41
N MET A 36 2.13 -5.11 9.66
CA MET A 36 3.40 -5.53 10.26
C MET A 36 4.13 -6.62 9.45
N PRO A 37 3.46 -7.61 8.85
CA PRO A 37 4.15 -8.61 8.04
C PRO A 37 4.99 -8.05 6.89
N ILE A 38 4.58 -6.97 6.24
CA ILE A 38 5.40 -6.34 5.21
C ILE A 38 6.47 -5.42 5.81
N SER A 39 6.16 -4.64 6.85
CA SER A 39 7.13 -3.72 7.44
C SER A 39 8.30 -4.45 8.10
N ASP A 40 8.09 -5.64 8.65
CA ASP A 40 9.14 -6.45 9.27
C ASP A 40 10.23 -6.88 8.27
N ILE A 41 9.89 -7.03 7.01
CA ILE A 41 10.84 -7.43 5.97
C ILE A 41 11.35 -6.28 5.10
N PHE A 42 10.91 -5.04 5.33
CA PHE A 42 11.40 -3.87 4.59
C PHE A 42 12.91 -3.69 4.67
N PRO A 43 13.59 -3.80 5.84
CA PRO A 43 15.03 -3.61 5.92
C PRO A 43 15.82 -4.57 5.02
N ASP A 44 15.44 -5.84 5.00
CA ASP A 44 16.10 -6.87 4.17
C ASP A 44 15.86 -6.64 2.67
N ALA A 45 14.78 -5.95 2.33
CA ALA A 45 14.44 -5.60 0.96
C ALA A 45 15.03 -4.26 0.49
N GLY A 46 15.77 -3.55 1.34
CA GLY A 46 16.31 -2.23 1.04
C GLY A 46 15.25 -1.12 1.03
N ILE A 47 14.13 -1.32 1.71
CA ILE A 47 13.06 -0.32 1.86
C ILE A 47 13.20 0.33 3.22
N THR A 48 13.33 1.66 3.25
CA THR A 48 13.36 2.43 4.49
C THR A 48 11.94 2.84 4.87
N PHE A 49 11.53 2.49 6.09
CA PHE A 49 10.31 3.00 6.69
C PHE A 49 10.62 4.26 7.51
N TRP A 50 9.97 5.35 7.15
CA TRP A 50 10.10 6.64 7.84
C TRP A 50 8.90 6.83 8.75
N ASP A 51 9.14 6.64 10.04
CA ASP A 51 8.12 6.86 11.07
C ASP A 51 7.87 8.35 11.28
N VAL A 52 6.61 8.72 11.47
CA VAL A 52 6.18 10.12 11.62
C VAL A 52 5.32 10.28 12.87
N ALA A 53 5.21 11.51 13.37
CA ALA A 53 4.37 11.80 14.53
C ALA A 53 2.86 11.77 14.22
N HIS A 54 2.49 12.02 12.98
CA HIS A 54 1.10 11.97 12.50
C HIS A 54 1.08 11.54 11.02
N GLU A 55 0.14 10.72 10.64
CA GLU A 55 0.04 10.14 9.29
C GLU A 55 -0.05 11.22 8.20
N THR A 56 -0.74 12.32 8.47
CA THR A 56 -0.80 13.48 7.55
C THR A 56 0.60 13.96 7.14
N ASN A 57 1.54 14.03 8.08
CA ASN A 57 2.90 14.42 7.79
C ASN A 57 3.60 13.39 6.91
N GLY A 58 3.40 12.10 7.18
CA GLY A 58 3.93 11.03 6.35
C GLY A 58 3.49 11.13 4.90
N GLY A 59 2.21 11.37 4.68
CA GLY A 59 1.68 11.55 3.34
C GLY A 59 2.19 12.80 2.63
N LEU A 60 2.34 13.92 3.34
CA LEU A 60 2.93 15.16 2.78
C LEU A 60 4.41 15.00 2.46
N ILE A 61 5.17 14.28 3.29
CA ILE A 61 6.57 13.96 3.03
C ILE A 61 6.68 13.08 1.77
N ALA A 62 5.82 12.07 1.64
CA ALA A 62 5.80 11.21 0.47
C ALA A 62 5.50 11.98 -0.82
N ASP A 63 4.53 12.88 -0.80
CA ASP A 63 4.24 13.79 -1.91
C ASP A 63 5.46 14.64 -2.27
N GLY A 64 6.08 15.28 -1.29
CA GLY A 64 7.28 16.09 -1.48
C GLY A 64 8.47 15.30 -2.01
N TYR A 65 8.72 14.12 -1.47
CA TYR A 65 9.78 13.22 -1.93
C TYR A 65 9.59 12.84 -3.41
N THR A 66 8.41 12.40 -3.79
CA THR A 66 8.13 12.01 -5.17
C THR A 66 8.24 13.19 -6.13
N ARG A 67 7.74 14.36 -5.75
CA ARG A 67 7.87 15.58 -6.55
C ARG A 67 9.32 16.04 -6.72
N ALA A 68 10.14 15.91 -5.68
CA ALA A 68 11.54 16.31 -5.72
C ALA A 68 12.44 15.34 -6.49
N THR A 69 12.17 14.04 -6.41
CA THR A 69 13.05 13.00 -6.96
C THR A 69 12.55 12.38 -8.27
N GLY A 70 11.26 12.49 -8.56
CA GLY A 70 10.62 11.76 -9.66
C GLY A 70 10.41 10.27 -9.37
N LYS A 71 10.78 9.78 -8.17
CA LYS A 71 10.61 8.38 -7.78
C LYS A 71 9.33 8.20 -6.99
N MET A 72 8.58 7.15 -7.28
CA MET A 72 7.40 6.80 -6.48
C MET A 72 7.81 6.38 -5.07
N SER A 73 7.03 6.81 -4.10
CA SER A 73 7.08 6.36 -2.72
C SER A 73 5.75 5.74 -2.31
N MET A 74 5.70 5.22 -1.10
CA MET A 74 4.53 4.56 -0.53
C MET A 74 4.14 5.22 0.78
N VAL A 75 2.84 5.39 0.99
CA VAL A 75 2.28 5.70 2.31
C VAL A 75 1.52 4.49 2.83
N VAL A 76 1.67 4.23 4.10
CA VAL A 76 0.97 3.14 4.78
C VAL A 76 0.76 3.48 6.25
N ALA A 77 -0.39 3.13 6.78
CA ALA A 77 -0.73 3.36 8.18
C ALA A 77 -1.70 2.30 8.68
N GLN A 78 -1.93 2.25 9.98
CA GLN A 78 -2.91 1.36 10.59
C GLN A 78 -4.30 1.63 10.03
N ASN A 79 -5.10 0.58 9.84
CA ASN A 79 -6.49 0.71 9.39
C ASN A 79 -7.30 1.62 10.34
N GLY A 80 -8.33 2.23 9.79
CA GLY A 80 -9.19 3.18 10.52
C GLY A 80 -8.52 4.53 10.73
N PRO A 81 -8.19 4.92 11.97
CA PRO A 81 -7.72 6.27 12.27
C PRO A 81 -6.41 6.66 11.57
N GLY A 82 -5.49 5.72 11.37
CA GLY A 82 -4.27 5.96 10.60
C GLY A 82 -4.58 6.31 9.15
N ILE A 83 -5.48 5.56 8.53
CA ILE A 83 -5.89 5.78 7.15
C ILE A 83 -6.70 7.07 6.99
N THR A 84 -7.60 7.39 7.93
CA THR A 84 -8.33 8.68 7.87
C THR A 84 -7.40 9.88 8.00
N GLY A 85 -6.28 9.74 8.71
CA GLY A 85 -5.22 10.75 8.79
C GLY A 85 -4.51 11.04 7.46
N LEU A 86 -4.66 10.18 6.46
CA LEU A 86 -4.07 10.35 5.12
C LEU A 86 -4.95 11.12 4.13
N VAL A 87 -6.16 11.50 4.49
CA VAL A 87 -7.11 12.16 3.56
C VAL A 87 -6.51 13.43 2.95
N THR A 88 -6.02 14.33 3.78
CA THR A 88 -5.43 15.60 3.30
C THR A 88 -4.24 15.38 2.36
N PRO A 89 -3.20 14.61 2.75
CA PRO A 89 -2.05 14.45 1.87
C PRO A 89 -2.35 13.68 0.58
N ILE A 90 -3.26 12.71 0.61
CA ILE A 90 -3.64 11.98 -0.61
C ILE A 90 -4.37 12.90 -1.57
N LYS A 91 -5.30 13.74 -1.10
CA LYS A 91 -5.95 14.74 -1.95
C LYS A 91 -4.95 15.78 -2.47
N THR A 92 -3.98 16.18 -1.64
CA THR A 92 -2.89 17.07 -2.06
C THR A 92 -2.06 16.44 -3.22
N ALA A 93 -1.66 15.19 -3.07
CA ALA A 93 -0.94 14.47 -4.11
C ALA A 93 -1.77 14.31 -5.40
N TYR A 94 -3.06 14.07 -5.27
CA TYR A 94 -3.98 14.00 -6.41
C TYR A 94 -4.02 15.33 -7.19
N TRP A 95 -4.17 16.46 -6.49
CA TRP A 95 -4.17 17.79 -7.10
C TRP A 95 -2.83 18.15 -7.73
N ASN A 96 -1.72 17.66 -7.16
CA ASN A 96 -0.37 17.90 -7.67
C ASN A 96 0.06 16.93 -8.76
N HIS A 97 -0.79 16.00 -9.17
CA HIS A 97 -0.46 14.94 -10.13
C HIS A 97 0.75 14.10 -9.70
N THR A 98 0.86 13.82 -8.42
CA THR A 98 1.96 13.05 -7.84
C THR A 98 1.61 11.56 -7.86
N PRO A 99 2.34 10.71 -8.60
CA PRO A 99 2.16 9.27 -8.53
C PRO A 99 2.62 8.74 -7.17
N LEU A 100 1.72 8.13 -6.44
CA LEU A 100 1.94 7.68 -5.07
C LEU A 100 1.21 6.36 -4.83
N LEU A 101 1.88 5.40 -4.21
CA LEU A 101 1.25 4.16 -3.78
C LEU A 101 0.63 4.36 -2.38
N VAL A 102 -0.68 4.21 -2.30
CA VAL A 102 -1.44 4.30 -1.06
C VAL A 102 -1.81 2.90 -0.61
N VAL A 103 -1.15 2.42 0.43
CA VAL A 103 -1.43 1.10 1.02
C VAL A 103 -2.36 1.27 2.22
N THR A 104 -3.56 0.75 2.09
CA THR A 104 -4.57 0.81 3.15
C THR A 104 -4.86 -0.59 3.69
N PRO A 105 -4.14 -1.02 4.73
CA PRO A 105 -4.48 -2.24 5.45
C PRO A 105 -5.91 -2.15 6.00
N GLN A 106 -6.61 -3.28 6.10
CA GLN A 106 -7.99 -3.32 6.56
C GLN A 106 -8.19 -4.41 7.60
N ALA A 107 -9.27 -4.32 8.37
CA ALA A 107 -9.75 -5.40 9.21
C ALA A 107 -9.88 -6.71 8.41
N ALA A 108 -9.81 -7.85 9.09
CA ALA A 108 -9.87 -9.16 8.42
C ALA A 108 -11.16 -9.31 7.60
N ASN A 109 -11.04 -9.76 6.37
CA ASN A 109 -12.17 -9.95 5.47
C ASN A 109 -13.24 -10.87 6.06
N LYS A 110 -12.83 -11.93 6.75
CA LYS A 110 -13.74 -12.89 7.40
C LYS A 110 -14.60 -12.31 8.52
N THR A 111 -14.23 -11.15 9.08
CA THR A 111 -14.95 -10.48 10.18
C THR A 111 -15.49 -9.11 9.78
N MET A 112 -15.42 -8.76 8.51
CA MET A 112 -15.93 -7.49 7.99
C MET A 112 -17.41 -7.31 8.31
N GLY A 113 -17.79 -6.12 8.79
CA GLY A 113 -19.16 -5.81 9.19
C GLY A 113 -19.57 -6.26 10.59
N GLN A 114 -18.65 -6.88 11.34
CA GLN A 114 -18.89 -7.32 12.73
C GLN A 114 -18.41 -6.30 13.77
N GLY A 115 -18.05 -5.08 13.35
CA GLY A 115 -17.48 -4.08 14.26
C GLY A 115 -16.05 -4.43 14.67
N GLY A 116 -15.25 -4.92 13.75
CA GLY A 116 -13.84 -5.23 13.99
C GLY A 116 -13.05 -4.00 14.42
N PHE A 117 -11.91 -4.24 15.09
CA PHE A 117 -11.08 -3.16 15.61
C PHE A 117 -10.66 -2.19 14.47
N GLN A 118 -11.04 -0.94 14.65
CA GLN A 118 -10.71 0.16 13.71
C GLN A 118 -11.20 -0.08 12.27
N GLU A 119 -12.28 -0.81 12.09
CA GLU A 119 -12.92 -1.01 10.79
C GLU A 119 -13.53 0.29 10.27
N VAL A 120 -13.16 0.70 9.05
CA VAL A 120 -13.67 1.89 8.35
C VAL A 120 -13.82 1.55 6.86
N GLU A 121 -14.79 2.15 6.20
CA GLU A 121 -14.99 2.04 4.75
C GLU A 121 -13.90 2.81 3.95
N GLN A 122 -12.72 2.22 3.85
CA GLN A 122 -11.52 2.89 3.31
C GLN A 122 -11.55 3.07 1.79
N MET A 123 -12.23 2.20 1.06
CA MET A 123 -12.38 2.36 -0.40
C MET A 123 -13.25 3.57 -0.73
N ASN A 124 -14.36 3.74 -0.03
CA ASN A 124 -15.24 4.90 -0.22
C ASN A 124 -14.57 6.21 0.20
N LEU A 125 -13.73 6.17 1.24
CA LEU A 125 -13.02 7.33 1.76
C LEU A 125 -12.15 8.01 0.70
N PHE A 126 -11.46 7.22 -0.14
CA PHE A 126 -10.51 7.76 -1.13
C PHE A 126 -11.05 7.78 -2.56
N LYS A 127 -12.32 7.47 -2.77
CA LYS A 127 -12.90 7.27 -4.10
C LYS A 127 -12.63 8.42 -5.09
N ASP A 128 -12.66 9.66 -4.63
CA ASP A 128 -12.42 10.85 -5.47
C ASP A 128 -11.02 11.45 -5.31
N MET A 129 -10.13 10.76 -4.61
CA MET A 129 -8.76 11.23 -4.28
C MET A 129 -7.67 10.39 -4.91
N VAL A 130 -8.04 9.34 -5.63
CA VAL A 130 -7.11 8.42 -6.32
C VAL A 130 -7.56 8.17 -7.75
N CYS A 131 -6.61 7.93 -8.64
CA CYS A 131 -6.93 7.62 -10.04
C CYS A 131 -7.34 6.16 -10.25
N TYR A 132 -7.02 5.29 -9.30
CA TYR A 132 -7.37 3.87 -9.32
C TYR A 132 -7.37 3.32 -7.89
N GLN A 133 -8.25 2.37 -7.63
CA GLN A 133 -8.28 1.66 -6.36
C GLN A 133 -8.71 0.20 -6.56
N GLU A 134 -8.09 -0.70 -5.81
CA GLU A 134 -8.45 -2.12 -5.84
C GLU A 134 -8.24 -2.75 -4.46
N GLU A 135 -9.12 -3.67 -4.09
CA GLU A 135 -9.01 -4.48 -2.89
C GLU A 135 -8.51 -5.87 -3.22
N VAL A 136 -7.56 -6.37 -2.43
CA VAL A 136 -7.11 -7.75 -2.52
C VAL A 136 -8.15 -8.66 -1.86
N ARG A 137 -8.71 -9.58 -2.64
CA ARG A 137 -9.75 -10.51 -2.18
C ARG A 137 -9.27 -11.96 -2.10
N ASP A 138 -8.11 -12.23 -2.68
CA ASP A 138 -7.50 -13.56 -2.74
C ASP A 138 -5.98 -13.42 -2.55
N PRO A 139 -5.36 -14.16 -1.61
CA PRO A 139 -3.93 -14.08 -1.37
C PRO A 139 -3.07 -14.36 -2.60
N THR A 140 -3.52 -15.23 -3.50
CA THR A 140 -2.79 -15.57 -4.73
C THR A 140 -2.69 -14.42 -5.71
N ARG A 141 -3.51 -13.38 -5.55
CA ARG A 141 -3.57 -12.22 -6.44
C ARG A 141 -2.82 -10.98 -5.91
N VAL A 142 -2.18 -11.07 -4.76
CA VAL A 142 -1.49 -9.93 -4.13
C VAL A 142 -0.50 -9.26 -5.10
N ALA A 143 0.38 -10.04 -5.72
CA ALA A 143 1.39 -9.50 -6.64
C ALA A 143 0.76 -8.88 -7.89
N GLU A 144 -0.24 -9.54 -8.48
CA GLU A 144 -0.96 -9.05 -9.66
C GLU A 144 -1.65 -7.71 -9.38
N VAL A 145 -2.40 -7.64 -8.27
CA VAL A 145 -3.15 -6.43 -7.89
C VAL A 145 -2.20 -5.28 -7.58
N LEU A 146 -1.15 -5.52 -6.79
CA LEU A 146 -0.17 -4.49 -6.46
C LEU A 146 0.53 -3.94 -7.71
N ASN A 147 0.98 -4.82 -8.61
CA ASN A 147 1.60 -4.41 -9.87
C ASN A 147 0.67 -3.53 -10.70
N ARG A 148 -0.62 -3.88 -10.77
CA ARG A 148 -1.62 -3.09 -11.49
C ARG A 148 -1.84 -1.72 -10.84
N VAL A 149 -1.99 -1.66 -9.53
CA VAL A 149 -2.18 -0.40 -8.79
C VAL A 149 -1.00 0.54 -9.00
N ILE A 150 0.23 0.06 -8.87
CA ILE A 150 1.44 0.85 -9.09
C ILE A 150 1.50 1.36 -10.55
N SER A 151 1.23 0.50 -11.52
CA SER A 151 1.23 0.86 -12.93
C SER A 151 0.17 1.92 -13.25
N LYS A 152 -1.00 1.86 -12.62
CA LYS A 152 -2.06 2.86 -12.76
C LYS A 152 -1.67 4.20 -12.16
N ALA A 153 -0.99 4.22 -11.01
CA ALA A 153 -0.48 5.45 -10.41
C ALA A 153 0.54 6.15 -11.33
N PHE A 154 1.47 5.42 -11.92
CA PHE A 154 2.43 5.98 -12.88
C PHE A 154 1.75 6.55 -14.10
N ARG A 155 0.87 5.78 -14.74
CA ARG A 155 0.20 6.20 -15.98
C ARG A 155 -0.78 7.35 -15.75
N GLY A 156 -1.44 7.37 -14.59
CA GLY A 156 -2.40 8.41 -14.23
C GLY A 156 -1.77 9.66 -13.64
N SER A 157 -0.47 9.61 -13.30
CA SER A 157 0.22 10.69 -12.57
C SER A 157 -0.60 11.14 -11.35
N ALA A 158 -0.98 10.19 -10.52
CA ALA A 158 -1.82 10.44 -9.35
C ALA A 158 -1.69 9.28 -8.34
N PRO A 159 -2.12 9.47 -7.09
CA PRO A 159 -2.19 8.38 -6.14
C PRO A 159 -3.09 7.26 -6.62
N ALA A 160 -2.71 6.02 -6.31
CA ALA A 160 -3.54 4.84 -6.49
C ALA A 160 -3.52 3.99 -5.21
N GLN A 161 -4.65 3.40 -4.87
CA GLN A 161 -4.87 2.71 -3.60
C GLN A 161 -4.95 1.19 -3.80
N ILE A 162 -4.21 0.47 -2.96
CA ILE A 162 -4.42 -0.94 -2.71
C ILE A 162 -4.95 -1.15 -1.30
N ASN A 163 -6.15 -1.73 -1.18
CA ASN A 163 -6.74 -2.06 0.11
C ASN A 163 -6.52 -3.55 0.41
N ILE A 164 -5.94 -3.85 1.57
CA ILE A 164 -5.53 -5.23 1.89
C ILE A 164 -6.07 -5.64 3.25
N PRO A 165 -7.08 -6.53 3.29
CA PRO A 165 -7.52 -7.15 4.53
C PRO A 165 -6.38 -7.89 5.22
N ARG A 166 -6.28 -7.77 6.54
CA ARG A 166 -5.16 -8.33 7.32
C ARG A 166 -5.03 -9.86 7.22
N ASP A 167 -6.09 -10.57 6.90
CA ASP A 167 -6.09 -12.02 6.71
C ASP A 167 -5.55 -12.46 5.34
N MET A 168 -5.16 -11.51 4.50
CA MET A 168 -4.42 -11.79 3.26
C MET A 168 -2.92 -12.04 3.50
N TRP A 169 -2.37 -11.60 4.64
CA TRP A 169 -0.97 -11.83 5.00
C TRP A 169 -0.69 -13.24 5.49
N THR A 170 0.57 -13.63 5.53
CA THR A 170 1.08 -14.93 6.04
C THR A 170 0.53 -16.16 5.31
N GLN A 171 -0.01 -15.98 4.12
CA GLN A 171 -0.43 -17.06 3.24
C GLN A 171 0.73 -17.46 2.32
N VAL A 172 0.96 -18.76 2.13
CA VAL A 172 1.93 -19.25 1.15
C VAL A 172 1.27 -19.36 -0.21
N VAL A 173 1.86 -18.73 -1.20
CA VAL A 173 1.33 -18.64 -2.56
C VAL A 173 2.37 -19.05 -3.58
N ASP A 174 1.92 -19.52 -4.74
CA ASP A 174 2.76 -19.81 -5.91
C ASP A 174 2.70 -18.60 -6.87
N ILE A 175 3.85 -18.00 -7.12
CA ILE A 175 3.99 -16.81 -7.97
C ILE A 175 5.04 -17.00 -9.06
#